data_b27dc630a2df3559a6c4730f2ffa4cb3
#
_entry.id   b27dc630a2df3559a6c4730f2ffa4cb3
#
_cell.length_a   1.000
_cell.length_b   1.000
_cell.length_c   1.000
_cell.angle_alpha   90.00
_cell.angle_beta   90.00
_cell.angle_gamma   90.00
#
_symmetry.space_group_name_H-M   'P 1'
#
loop_
_entity.id
_entity.type
_entity.pdbx_description
1 polymer ?
#
loop_
_entity_poly.entity_id
_entity_poly.type
_entity_poly.pdbx_seq_one_letter_code
_entity_poly.pdbx_strand_id
1 'polypeptide(L)'
;MAENDEKAAEAARAAAPTPRPADCLPLFQAVSDRVFPRFAGVLGGQKPIIKVRDMRTRWGSCHPAKRQITLAARLALQPPEAVEYVVVHEYCHFVHPDHQAGFWALGASILPDWKARRALLRNAR
;
A
#
# COMPACT_ATOMS: atom_id res chain seq x y z
N MET A 1 4.55 23.22 17.13
CA MET A 1 3.33 23.33 16.38
C MET A 1 3.19 22.19 15.42
N ALA A 2 2.15 21.43 15.59
CA ALA A 2 1.97 20.16 14.86
C ALA A 2 1.99 20.31 13.34
N GLU A 3 1.39 21.39 12.83
CA GLU A 3 1.30 21.62 11.39
C GLU A 3 2.67 21.83 10.74
N ASN A 4 3.56 22.57 11.39
CA ASN A 4 4.91 22.78 10.88
C ASN A 4 5.75 21.50 10.94
N ASP A 5 5.54 20.68 11.98
CA ASP A 5 6.24 19.41 12.13
C ASP A 5 5.82 18.42 11.04
N GLU A 6 4.53 18.40 10.68
CA GLU A 6 4.03 17.56 9.60
C GLU A 6 4.62 17.97 8.26
N LYS A 7 4.67 19.27 7.97
CA LYS A 7 5.25 19.76 6.73
C LYS A 7 6.73 19.45 6.64
N ALA A 8 7.46 19.61 7.74
CA ALA A 8 8.89 19.28 7.77
C ALA A 8 9.12 17.78 7.56
N ALA A 9 8.33 16.93 8.22
CA ALA A 9 8.43 15.49 8.06
C ALA A 9 8.08 15.06 6.63
N GLU A 10 7.05 15.67 6.05
CA GLU A 10 6.64 15.40 4.67
C GLU A 10 7.74 15.80 3.68
N ALA A 11 8.33 16.98 3.86
CA ALA A 11 9.42 17.43 3.01
C ALA A 11 10.63 16.51 3.13
N ALA A 12 10.96 16.05 4.33
CA ALA A 12 12.06 15.12 4.57
C ALA A 12 11.82 13.78 3.85
N ARG A 13 10.57 13.25 3.91
CA ARG A 13 10.23 12.02 3.20
C ARG A 13 10.33 12.20 1.68
N ALA A 14 9.85 13.32 1.14
CA ALA A 14 9.90 13.60 -0.29
C ALA A 14 11.34 13.77 -0.79
N ALA A 15 12.22 14.34 0.05
CA ALA A 15 13.61 14.59 -0.30
C ALA A 15 14.52 13.37 -0.07
N ALA A 16 14.06 12.37 0.70
CA ALA A 16 14.86 11.21 1.01
C ALA A 16 15.16 10.39 -0.26
N PRO A 17 16.38 9.81 -0.37
CA PRO A 17 16.68 8.94 -1.50
C PRO A 17 15.77 7.71 -1.47
N THR A 18 15.42 7.20 -2.66
CA THR A 18 14.63 5.98 -2.76
C THR A 18 15.40 4.81 -2.17
N PRO A 19 14.81 4.07 -1.21
CA PRO A 19 15.48 2.90 -0.65
C PRO A 19 15.60 1.79 -1.69
N ARG A 20 16.53 0.88 -1.46
CA ARG A 20 16.68 -0.28 -2.35
C ARG A 20 15.48 -1.22 -2.17
N PRO A 21 14.93 -1.77 -3.27
CA PRO A 21 13.78 -2.67 -3.17
C PRO A 21 13.97 -3.82 -2.18
N ALA A 22 15.13 -4.46 -2.18
CA ALA A 22 15.39 -5.58 -1.27
C ALA A 22 15.30 -5.19 0.21
N ASP A 23 15.65 -3.95 0.54
CA ASP A 23 15.61 -3.46 1.93
C ASP A 23 14.18 -3.17 2.39
N CYS A 24 13.25 -2.97 1.45
CA CYS A 24 11.85 -2.67 1.77
C CYS A 24 11.01 -3.93 1.95
N LEU A 25 11.45 -5.06 1.41
CA LEU A 25 10.65 -6.28 1.39
C LEU A 25 10.20 -6.74 2.78
N PRO A 26 11.06 -6.75 3.82
CA PRO A 26 10.62 -7.17 5.16
C PRO A 26 9.47 -6.32 5.71
N LEU A 27 9.52 -5.00 5.52
CA LEU A 27 8.45 -4.10 5.95
C LEU A 27 7.15 -4.44 5.23
N PHE A 28 7.18 -4.54 3.92
CA PHE A 28 5.99 -4.79 3.11
C PHE A 28 5.43 -6.19 3.36
N GLN A 29 6.30 -7.17 3.55
CA GLN A 29 5.88 -8.51 3.89
C GLN A 29 5.15 -8.54 5.23
N ALA A 30 5.63 -7.81 6.23
CA ALA A 30 4.97 -7.72 7.53
C ALA A 30 3.59 -7.08 7.42
N VAL A 31 3.46 -6.02 6.63
CA VAL A 31 2.15 -5.38 6.41
C VAL A 31 1.21 -6.33 5.68
N SER A 32 1.69 -7.00 4.63
CA SER A 32 0.93 -7.99 3.88
C SER A 32 0.43 -9.12 4.80
N ASP A 33 1.28 -9.61 5.68
CA ASP A 33 0.92 -10.70 6.60
C ASP A 33 -0.19 -10.28 7.57
N ARG A 34 -0.25 -8.99 7.96
CA ARG A 34 -1.33 -8.47 8.80
C ARG A 34 -2.65 -8.33 8.04
N VAL A 35 -2.58 -8.03 6.75
CA VAL A 35 -3.77 -7.85 5.89
C VAL A 35 -4.33 -9.19 5.42
N PHE A 36 -3.47 -10.17 5.18
CA PHE A 36 -3.81 -11.45 4.59
C PHE A 36 -5.03 -12.15 5.20
N PRO A 37 -5.20 -12.22 6.55
CA PRO A 37 -6.34 -12.96 7.13
C PRO A 37 -7.71 -12.51 6.61
N ARG A 38 -7.83 -11.24 6.21
CA ARG A 38 -9.08 -10.71 5.66
C ARG A 38 -9.39 -11.25 4.27
N PHE A 39 -8.38 -11.78 3.58
CA PHE A 39 -8.47 -12.24 2.19
C PHE A 39 -8.12 -13.73 2.02
N ALA A 40 -7.86 -14.42 3.12
CA ALA A 40 -7.40 -15.82 3.07
C ALA A 40 -8.37 -16.72 2.30
N GLY A 41 -9.68 -16.54 2.47
CA GLY A 41 -10.68 -17.34 1.77
C GLY A 41 -10.64 -17.14 0.27
N VAL A 42 -10.52 -15.89 -0.19
CA VAL A 42 -10.43 -15.56 -1.61
C VAL A 42 -9.16 -16.12 -2.23
N LEU A 43 -8.09 -16.15 -1.45
CA LEU A 43 -6.77 -16.58 -1.92
C LEU A 43 -6.52 -18.09 -1.71
N GLY A 44 -7.51 -18.84 -1.27
CA GLY A 44 -7.37 -20.26 -1.05
C GLY A 44 -6.36 -20.61 0.04
N GLY A 45 -6.19 -19.73 1.01
CA GLY A 45 -5.27 -19.92 2.14
C GLY A 45 -3.80 -19.67 1.81
N GLN A 46 -3.49 -19.24 0.58
CA GLN A 46 -2.11 -18.96 0.16
C GLN A 46 -1.84 -17.47 0.13
N LYS A 47 -0.74 -17.05 0.77
CA LYS A 47 -0.32 -15.65 0.77
C LYS A 47 0.13 -15.24 -0.63
N PRO A 48 -0.19 -14.01 -1.08
CA PRO A 48 0.30 -13.51 -2.35
C PRO A 48 1.81 -13.26 -2.29
N ILE A 49 2.44 -13.29 -3.46
CA ILE A 49 3.86 -12.94 -3.59
C ILE A 49 3.98 -11.42 -3.55
N ILE A 50 4.87 -10.92 -2.70
CA ILE A 50 5.15 -9.49 -2.60
C ILE A 50 6.45 -9.20 -3.33
N LYS A 51 6.39 -8.29 -4.30
CA LYS A 51 7.57 -7.78 -5.00
C LYS A 51 7.70 -6.30 -4.77
N VAL A 52 8.93 -5.81 -4.79
CA VAL A 52 9.23 -4.38 -4.62
C VAL A 52 10.03 -3.92 -5.84
N ARG A 53 9.64 -2.78 -6.39
CA ARG A 53 10.32 -2.18 -7.53
C ARG A 53 10.45 -0.68 -7.36
N ASP A 54 11.38 -0.09 -8.07
CA ASP A 54 11.52 1.37 -8.14
C ASP A 54 10.48 1.91 -9.13
N MET A 55 9.25 2.13 -8.64
CA MET A 55 8.16 2.68 -9.44
C MET A 55 7.95 4.15 -9.10
N ARG A 56 7.74 4.97 -10.14
CA ARG A 56 7.62 6.43 -10.00
C ARG A 56 6.22 6.96 -10.29
N THR A 57 5.40 6.21 -11.03
CA THR A 57 4.07 6.66 -11.47
C THR A 57 2.93 6.10 -10.65
N ARG A 58 3.18 5.09 -9.84
CA ARG A 58 2.17 4.48 -8.97
C ARG A 58 2.82 3.96 -7.70
N TRP A 59 1.99 3.72 -6.68
CA TRP A 59 2.45 3.20 -5.39
C TRP A 59 2.46 1.69 -5.32
N GLY A 60 1.63 1.04 -6.13
CA GLY A 60 1.55 -0.41 -6.17
C GLY A 60 0.76 -0.89 -7.37
N SER A 61 0.77 -2.19 -7.58
CA SER A 61 -0.03 -2.86 -8.60
C SER A 61 -0.33 -4.29 -8.16
N CYS A 62 -1.42 -4.85 -8.69
CA CYS A 62 -1.81 -6.22 -8.42
C CYS A 62 -1.89 -6.99 -9.73
N HIS A 63 -1.35 -8.21 -9.72
CA HIS A 63 -1.45 -9.12 -10.84
C HIS A 63 -2.16 -10.40 -10.36
N PRO A 64 -3.51 -10.43 -10.40
CA PRO A 64 -4.27 -11.53 -9.79
C PRO A 64 -3.94 -12.91 -10.32
N ALA A 65 -3.74 -13.03 -11.63
CA ALA A 65 -3.44 -14.34 -12.25
C ALA A 65 -2.14 -14.95 -11.71
N LYS A 66 -1.18 -14.12 -11.33
CA LYS A 66 0.10 -14.55 -10.74
C LYS A 66 0.08 -14.54 -9.22
N ARG A 67 -1.04 -14.14 -8.60
CA ARG A 67 -1.16 -13.95 -7.15
C ARG A 67 -0.03 -13.10 -6.61
N GLN A 68 0.19 -11.95 -7.26
CA GLN A 68 1.35 -11.11 -7.00
C GLN A 68 0.94 -9.65 -6.80
N ILE A 69 1.54 -9.03 -5.79
CA ILE A 69 1.44 -7.59 -5.54
C ILE A 69 2.83 -7.01 -5.68
N THR A 70 2.96 -5.93 -6.45
CA THR A 70 4.20 -5.17 -6.57
C THR A 70 4.01 -3.83 -5.88
N LEU A 71 4.96 -3.44 -5.03
CA LEU A 71 4.91 -2.19 -4.29
C LEU A 71 6.11 -1.33 -4.64
N ALA A 72 5.89 -0.01 -4.70
CA ALA A 72 6.98 0.94 -4.98
C ALA A 72 7.91 1.03 -3.78
N ALA A 73 9.23 0.98 -4.02
CA ALA A 73 10.21 1.09 -2.95
C ALA A 73 10.04 2.39 -2.16
N ARG A 74 9.74 3.50 -2.84
CA ARG A 74 9.51 4.81 -2.19
C ARG A 74 8.32 4.81 -1.23
N LEU A 75 7.41 3.84 -1.36
CA LEU A 75 6.28 3.70 -0.43
C LEU A 75 6.77 3.46 1.01
N ALA A 76 7.93 2.84 1.18
CA ALA A 76 8.50 2.59 2.51
C ALA A 76 8.81 3.88 3.28
N LEU A 77 8.93 5.02 2.57
CA LEU A 77 9.18 6.32 3.17
C LEU A 77 7.90 7.01 3.65
N GLN A 78 6.75 6.45 3.35
CA GLN A 78 5.46 7.04 3.69
C GLN A 78 5.02 6.64 5.10
N PRO A 79 4.06 7.37 5.70
CA PRO A 79 3.51 6.97 7.01
C PRO A 79 2.96 5.55 6.98
N PRO A 80 3.05 4.81 8.09
CA PRO A 80 2.54 3.42 8.15
C PRO A 80 1.08 3.29 7.73
N GLU A 81 0.25 4.29 8.04
CA GLU A 81 -1.17 4.29 7.67
C GLU A 81 -1.36 4.30 6.15
N ALA A 82 -0.50 5.04 5.45
CA ALA A 82 -0.54 5.11 3.99
C ALA A 82 -0.02 3.81 3.37
N VAL A 83 1.01 3.21 3.95
CA VAL A 83 1.53 1.90 3.49
C VAL A 83 0.44 0.84 3.60
N GLU A 84 -0.23 0.77 4.74
CA GLU A 84 -1.33 -0.19 4.94
C GLU A 84 -2.45 0.04 3.93
N TYR A 85 -2.80 1.30 3.67
CA TYR A 85 -3.82 1.62 2.68
C TYR A 85 -3.46 1.06 1.29
N VAL A 86 -2.23 1.25 0.83
CA VAL A 86 -1.82 0.75 -0.49
C VAL A 86 -1.86 -0.77 -0.54
N VAL A 87 -1.39 -1.43 0.51
CA VAL A 87 -1.43 -2.90 0.58
C VAL A 87 -2.88 -3.41 0.53
N VAL A 88 -3.79 -2.81 1.31
CA VAL A 88 -5.20 -3.19 1.29
C VAL A 88 -5.81 -2.92 -0.09
N HIS A 89 -5.48 -1.78 -0.70
CA HIS A 89 -5.95 -1.43 -2.04
C HIS A 89 -5.58 -2.52 -3.06
N GLU A 90 -4.33 -2.97 -3.04
CA GLU A 90 -3.90 -4.02 -3.98
C GLU A 90 -4.54 -5.37 -3.66
N TYR A 91 -4.71 -5.71 -2.39
CA TYR A 91 -5.44 -6.93 -2.01
C TYR A 91 -6.88 -6.92 -2.52
N CYS A 92 -7.55 -5.76 -2.49
CA CYS A 92 -8.93 -5.66 -2.98
C CYS A 92 -9.05 -6.03 -4.46
N HIS A 93 -7.99 -5.87 -5.24
CA HIS A 93 -7.98 -6.26 -6.64
C HIS A 93 -8.02 -7.78 -6.87
N PHE A 94 -7.76 -8.58 -5.86
CA PHE A 94 -8.00 -10.03 -5.96
C PHE A 94 -9.49 -10.36 -6.00
N VAL A 95 -10.34 -9.46 -5.50
CA VAL A 95 -11.79 -9.65 -5.46
C VAL A 95 -12.47 -8.82 -6.57
N HIS A 96 -12.03 -7.58 -6.74
CA HIS A 96 -12.61 -6.62 -7.68
C HIS A 96 -11.53 -6.05 -8.58
N PRO A 97 -11.43 -6.50 -9.84
CA PRO A 97 -10.38 -6.00 -10.75
C PRO A 97 -10.52 -4.50 -11.06
N ASP A 98 -11.75 -3.98 -11.06
CA ASP A 98 -12.03 -2.59 -11.41
C ASP A 98 -12.29 -1.73 -10.17
N HIS A 99 -12.02 -0.42 -10.28
CA HIS A 99 -12.31 0.55 -9.23
C HIS A 99 -13.77 0.98 -9.25
N GLN A 100 -14.68 0.02 -9.17
CA GLN A 100 -16.13 0.28 -9.14
C GLN A 100 -16.64 0.25 -7.69
N ALA A 101 -17.97 0.40 -7.52
CA ALA A 101 -18.56 0.53 -6.19
C ALA A 101 -18.21 -0.63 -5.24
N GLY A 102 -18.16 -1.86 -5.75
CA GLY A 102 -17.80 -3.04 -4.93
C GLY A 102 -16.39 -2.98 -4.39
N PHE A 103 -15.44 -2.51 -5.21
CA PHE A 103 -14.05 -2.32 -4.79
C PHE A 103 -13.96 -1.34 -3.63
N TRP A 104 -14.57 -0.17 -3.77
CA TRP A 104 -14.52 0.87 -2.74
C TRP A 104 -15.26 0.46 -1.47
N ALA A 105 -16.39 -0.24 -1.61
CA ALA A 105 -17.12 -0.77 -0.45
C ALA A 105 -16.29 -1.78 0.34
N LEU A 106 -15.58 -2.67 -0.35
CA LEU A 106 -14.70 -3.63 0.31
C LEU A 106 -13.57 -2.91 1.05
N GLY A 107 -12.90 -1.97 0.38
CA GLY A 107 -11.84 -1.18 1.01
C GLY A 107 -12.31 -0.44 2.24
N ALA A 108 -13.49 0.19 2.18
CA ALA A 108 -14.06 0.92 3.30
C ALA A 108 -14.45 0.00 4.46
N SER A 109 -14.82 -1.24 4.18
CA SER A 109 -15.15 -2.21 5.24
C SER A 109 -13.91 -2.63 6.04
N ILE A 110 -12.73 -2.58 5.42
CA ILE A 110 -11.46 -2.94 6.05
C ILE A 110 -10.81 -1.70 6.68
N LEU A 111 -10.78 -0.59 5.95
CA LEU A 111 -10.23 0.69 6.40
C LEU A 111 -11.27 1.79 6.21
N PRO A 112 -12.12 2.04 7.22
CA PRO A 112 -13.15 3.10 7.12
C PRO A 112 -12.56 4.49 6.86
N ASP A 113 -11.31 4.72 7.30
CA ASP A 113 -10.60 5.98 7.12
C ASP A 113 -9.71 6.01 5.85
N TRP A 114 -10.03 5.19 4.85
CA TRP A 114 -9.18 5.04 3.66
C TRP A 114 -8.96 6.36 2.91
N LYS A 115 -9.93 7.27 2.92
CA LYS A 115 -9.78 8.56 2.23
C LYS A 115 -8.69 9.43 2.88
N ALA A 116 -8.66 9.45 4.21
CA ALA A 116 -7.63 10.18 4.95
C ALA A 116 -6.25 9.55 4.72
N ARG A 117 -6.17 8.23 4.70
CA ARG A 117 -4.92 7.52 4.43
C ARG A 117 -4.41 7.80 3.01
N ARG A 118 -5.31 7.74 2.03
CA ARG A 118 -4.96 8.05 0.63
C ARG A 118 -4.45 9.48 0.49
N ALA A 119 -5.02 10.41 1.22
CA ALA A 119 -4.62 11.82 1.17
C ALA A 119 -3.16 12.03 1.61
N LEU A 120 -2.63 11.17 2.47
CA LEU A 120 -1.23 11.23 2.87
C LEU A 120 -0.28 11.03 1.68
N LEU A 121 -0.68 10.25 0.70
CA LEU A 121 0.14 9.95 -0.48
C LEU A 121 0.20 11.11 -1.47
N ARG A 122 -0.81 11.96 -1.52
CA ARG A 122 -0.85 13.10 -2.43
C ARG A 122 0.24 14.11 -2.15
N ASN A 123 0.57 14.26 -0.88
CA ASN A 123 1.50 15.28 -0.43
C ASN A 123 2.95 14.84 -0.55
N ALA A 124 3.21 13.58 -0.87
CA ALA A 124 4.53 13.00 -0.89
C ALA A 124 5.14 12.85 -2.29
N ARG A 125 4.49 13.39 -3.29
CA ARG A 125 4.95 13.32 -4.68
C ARG A 125 6.10 14.27 -4.97
#